data_f4798491873e85130ef04a6a437024c9
#
_entry.id   f4798491873e85130ef04a6a437024c9
#
_cell.length_a   1.000
_cell.length_b   1.000
_cell.length_c   1.000
_cell.angle_alpha   90.00
_cell.angle_beta   90.00
_cell.angle_gamma   90.00
#
_symmetry.space_group_name_H-M   'P 1'
#
loop_
_entity.id
_entity.type
_entity.pdbx_description
1 polymer ?
#
loop_
_entity_poly.entity_id
_entity_poly.type
_entity_poly.pdbx_seq_one_letter_code
_entity_poly.pdbx_strand_id
1 'polypeptide(L)'
;MENKNIIALIDLGTLTLKCAIFSVENGFTKLIASSKNDTQGIHNASITNFDLAVNSVKKCLADAEKKGKINLNQINVLINSTDIISTRVSKYKRIGGAKIEKNDISFLLKEAKKQVELNDSKLSHIHIFNCKYFVDNKLFKNLPINIFADQLSQENAFFSIPKNILKNIAEVFNACDIEINKFIFSSYALGTHHFNRDQIDYGCGIIDIGFEKTSVALFNNSALIHAAVFPIGSNHITKDIARGCYLTEVESELIKKDISIIQNPSDKFLPEKYFSKTRFRKISSKFVQDVIDARIDEILKKIFKEINLIQTQGVKHNLIFTGGGSKLNDLKKIINNKYSDCQINNDLDNSNLNNGIDEDLLPCYGGVKVLTEGFASEAIAISNSEQTSKKGIFTRIFNVFN
;
A
#
# COMPACT_ATOMS: atom_id res chain seq x y z
N MET A 1 -18.18 -31.83 -0.53
CA MET A 1 -17.15 -30.97 -1.15
C MET A 1 -16.97 -29.79 -0.22
N GLU A 2 -15.87 -29.74 0.52
CA GLU A 2 -15.58 -28.62 1.40
C GLU A 2 -15.49 -27.36 0.54
N ASN A 3 -16.21 -26.32 0.91
CA ASN A 3 -16.21 -25.03 0.22
C ASN A 3 -14.83 -24.37 0.39
N LYS A 4 -13.92 -24.66 -0.54
CA LYS A 4 -12.65 -23.93 -0.65
C LYS A 4 -12.98 -22.51 -1.06
N ASN A 5 -12.73 -21.57 -0.18
CA ASN A 5 -12.84 -20.15 -0.53
C ASN A 5 -11.59 -19.74 -1.30
N ILE A 6 -11.73 -19.49 -2.61
CA ILE A 6 -10.64 -19.03 -3.47
C ILE A 6 -10.62 -17.51 -3.45
N ILE A 7 -9.45 -16.93 -3.14
CA ILE A 7 -9.19 -15.50 -3.15
C ILE A 7 -8.08 -15.23 -4.15
N ALA A 8 -8.38 -14.44 -5.17
CA ALA A 8 -7.39 -13.97 -6.13
C ALA A 8 -7.09 -12.48 -5.89
N LEU A 9 -5.82 -12.14 -5.97
CA LEU A 9 -5.33 -10.76 -5.88
C LEU A 9 -4.37 -10.46 -7.01
N ILE A 10 -4.40 -9.22 -7.48
CA ILE A 10 -3.39 -8.68 -8.40
C ILE A 10 -2.82 -7.38 -7.86
N ASP A 11 -1.50 -7.28 -7.78
CA ASP A 11 -0.78 -6.05 -7.42
C ASP A 11 -0.40 -5.29 -8.70
N LEU A 12 -0.92 -4.07 -8.83
CA LEU A 12 -0.66 -3.18 -9.96
C LEU A 12 0.64 -2.40 -9.74
N GLY A 13 1.77 -3.12 -9.79
CA GLY A 13 3.09 -2.51 -9.72
C GLY A 13 3.44 -1.73 -11.00
N THR A 14 4.30 -0.71 -10.89
CA THR A 14 4.73 0.11 -12.04
C THR A 14 5.64 -0.68 -13.00
N LEU A 15 6.50 -1.54 -12.47
CA LEU A 15 7.42 -2.36 -13.27
C LEU A 15 6.80 -3.72 -13.63
N THR A 16 6.13 -4.35 -12.67
CA THR A 16 5.58 -5.70 -12.81
C THR A 16 4.19 -5.80 -12.21
N LEU A 17 3.29 -6.50 -12.93
CA LEU A 17 2.04 -7.03 -12.39
C LEU A 17 2.32 -8.35 -11.69
N LYS A 18 1.71 -8.57 -10.55
CA LYS A 18 1.86 -9.80 -9.78
C LYS A 18 0.47 -10.30 -9.39
N CYS A 19 0.10 -11.48 -9.88
CA CYS A 19 -1.16 -12.12 -9.54
C CYS A 19 -0.90 -13.31 -8.62
N ALA A 20 -1.71 -13.45 -7.58
CA ALA A 20 -1.63 -14.57 -6.64
C ALA A 20 -3.03 -15.13 -6.35
N ILE A 21 -3.15 -16.45 -6.37
CA ILE A 21 -4.37 -17.20 -6.09
C ILE A 21 -4.17 -18.00 -4.81
N PHE A 22 -5.05 -17.80 -3.84
CA PHE A 22 -4.99 -18.46 -2.55
C PHE A 22 -6.23 -19.30 -2.30
N SER A 23 -6.08 -20.43 -1.56
CA SER A 23 -7.19 -21.09 -0.86
C SER A 23 -7.18 -20.67 0.61
N VAL A 24 -8.37 -20.44 1.14
CA VAL A 24 -8.57 -20.16 2.56
C VAL A 24 -9.49 -21.23 3.11
N GLU A 25 -8.98 -22.07 4.03
CA GLU A 25 -9.66 -23.19 4.67
C GLU A 25 -9.42 -23.10 6.17
N ASN A 26 -10.49 -23.05 6.97
CA ASN A 26 -10.42 -23.05 8.45
C ASN A 26 -9.44 -21.99 9.03
N GLY A 27 -9.34 -20.81 8.39
CA GLY A 27 -8.43 -19.75 8.82
C GLY A 27 -6.99 -19.90 8.31
N PHE A 28 -6.66 -20.99 7.64
CA PHE A 28 -5.35 -21.19 7.01
C PHE A 28 -5.35 -20.71 5.56
N THR A 29 -4.36 -19.91 5.22
CA THR A 29 -4.16 -19.38 3.87
C THR A 29 -3.03 -20.14 3.18
N LYS A 30 -3.30 -20.70 2.00
CA LYS A 30 -2.31 -21.40 1.17
C LYS A 30 -2.24 -20.78 -0.21
N LEU A 31 -1.04 -20.42 -0.67
CA LEU A 31 -0.81 -20.02 -2.06
C LEU A 31 -1.01 -21.24 -2.98
N ILE A 32 -1.88 -21.10 -3.97
CA ILE A 32 -2.13 -22.11 -5.00
C ILE A 32 -1.24 -21.86 -6.21
N ALA A 33 -1.25 -20.61 -6.70
CA ALA A 33 -0.50 -20.20 -7.87
C ALA A 33 -0.15 -18.73 -7.83
N SER A 34 0.90 -18.37 -8.54
CA SER A 34 1.28 -16.98 -8.78
C SER A 34 1.85 -16.77 -10.15
N SER A 35 1.72 -15.55 -10.65
CA SER A 35 2.35 -15.08 -11.89
C SER A 35 2.96 -13.70 -11.69
N LYS A 36 3.98 -13.40 -12.49
CA LYS A 36 4.66 -12.11 -12.54
C LYS A 36 4.95 -11.77 -13.98
N ASN A 37 4.48 -10.64 -14.46
CA ASN A 37 4.63 -10.17 -15.82
C ASN A 37 4.97 -8.69 -15.83
N ASP A 38 5.66 -8.23 -16.89
CA ASP A 38 5.97 -6.82 -17.06
C ASP A 38 4.69 -5.98 -17.20
N THR A 39 4.64 -4.85 -16.54
CA THR A 39 3.54 -3.89 -16.64
C THR A 39 3.69 -3.07 -17.91
N GLN A 40 2.65 -3.06 -18.76
CA GLN A 40 2.56 -2.18 -19.92
C GLN A 40 1.22 -1.45 -19.93
N GLY A 41 1.21 -0.20 -20.41
CA GLY A 41 0.00 0.62 -20.50
C GLY A 41 -0.57 1.12 -19.17
N ILE A 42 0.13 0.84 -18.04
CA ILE A 42 -0.25 1.31 -16.70
C ILE A 42 0.93 2.07 -16.10
N HIS A 43 0.70 3.31 -15.69
CA HIS A 43 1.70 4.14 -15.01
C HIS A 43 1.06 4.87 -13.82
N ASN A 44 1.69 4.82 -12.65
CA ASN A 44 1.18 5.42 -11.41
C ASN A 44 -0.28 5.04 -11.07
N ALA A 45 -0.64 3.78 -11.31
CA ALA A 45 -2.00 3.27 -11.21
C ALA A 45 -3.02 3.92 -12.18
N SER A 46 -2.56 4.69 -13.16
CA SER A 46 -3.39 5.25 -14.24
C SER A 46 -3.17 4.49 -15.54
N ILE A 47 -4.24 4.30 -16.30
CA ILE A 47 -4.17 3.66 -17.62
C ILE A 47 -3.65 4.70 -18.62
N THR A 48 -2.48 4.45 -19.19
CA THR A 48 -1.83 5.32 -20.19
C THR A 48 -2.01 4.82 -21.61
N ASN A 49 -2.20 3.50 -21.76
CA ASN A 49 -2.57 2.87 -23.02
C ASN A 49 -3.46 1.66 -22.70
N PHE A 50 -4.70 1.71 -23.19
CA PHE A 50 -5.74 0.73 -22.85
C PHE A 50 -5.38 -0.67 -23.36
N ASP A 51 -5.02 -0.81 -24.64
CA ASP A 51 -4.77 -2.11 -25.25
C ASP A 51 -3.54 -2.80 -24.64
N LEU A 52 -2.47 -2.05 -24.38
CA LEU A 52 -1.29 -2.57 -23.70
C LEU A 52 -1.62 -2.99 -22.26
N ALA A 53 -2.45 -2.23 -21.57
CA ALA A 53 -2.88 -2.57 -20.20
C ALA A 53 -3.71 -3.86 -20.18
N VAL A 54 -4.69 -3.99 -21.11
CA VAL A 54 -5.51 -5.21 -21.26
C VAL A 54 -4.62 -6.41 -21.54
N ASN A 55 -3.70 -6.31 -22.52
CA ASN A 55 -2.81 -7.41 -22.86
C ASN A 55 -1.91 -7.84 -21.70
N SER A 56 -1.38 -6.86 -20.96
CA SER A 56 -0.50 -7.09 -19.81
C SER A 56 -1.25 -7.78 -18.67
N VAL A 57 -2.47 -7.29 -18.32
CA VAL A 57 -3.33 -7.89 -17.30
C VAL A 57 -3.79 -9.28 -17.72
N LYS A 58 -4.29 -9.44 -18.94
CA LYS A 58 -4.76 -10.74 -19.47
C LYS A 58 -3.68 -11.81 -19.43
N LYS A 59 -2.45 -11.45 -19.82
CA LYS A 59 -1.30 -12.36 -19.74
C LYS A 59 -1.01 -12.77 -18.30
N CYS A 60 -1.00 -11.80 -17.36
CA CYS A 60 -0.72 -12.09 -15.97
C CYS A 60 -1.79 -13.01 -15.35
N LEU A 61 -3.06 -12.77 -15.64
CA LEU A 61 -4.18 -13.59 -15.18
C LEU A 61 -4.10 -15.02 -15.76
N ALA A 62 -3.95 -15.15 -17.08
CA ALA A 62 -3.87 -16.44 -17.77
C ALA A 62 -2.70 -17.31 -17.25
N ASP A 63 -1.54 -16.71 -16.97
CA ASP A 63 -0.39 -17.42 -16.42
C ASP A 63 -0.67 -17.94 -14.99
N ALA A 64 -1.38 -17.17 -14.17
CA ALA A 64 -1.78 -17.60 -12.82
C ALA A 64 -2.86 -18.70 -12.88
N GLU A 65 -3.89 -18.54 -13.71
CA GLU A 65 -4.97 -19.51 -13.90
C GLU A 65 -4.43 -20.85 -14.42
N LYS A 66 -3.54 -20.80 -15.41
CA LYS A 66 -2.90 -22.01 -15.96
C LYS A 66 -2.11 -22.77 -14.91
N LYS A 67 -1.32 -22.07 -14.09
CA LYS A 67 -0.54 -22.69 -13.01
C LYS A 67 -1.44 -23.24 -11.90
N GLY A 68 -2.50 -22.52 -11.55
CA GLY A 68 -3.45 -22.90 -10.50
C GLY A 68 -4.50 -23.92 -10.97
N LYS A 69 -4.68 -24.11 -12.27
CA LYS A 69 -5.78 -24.87 -12.89
C LYS A 69 -7.15 -24.39 -12.40
N ILE A 70 -7.30 -23.08 -12.28
CA ILE A 70 -8.49 -22.39 -11.77
C ILE A 70 -8.85 -21.28 -12.76
N ASN A 71 -10.12 -21.17 -13.12
CA ASN A 71 -10.65 -20.03 -13.87
C ASN A 71 -11.16 -18.98 -12.87
N LEU A 72 -10.76 -17.73 -13.08
CA LEU A 72 -11.15 -16.60 -12.25
C LEU A 72 -12.31 -15.85 -12.91
N ASN A 73 -13.33 -15.52 -12.12
CA ASN A 73 -14.41 -14.62 -12.56
C ASN A 73 -14.32 -13.26 -11.84
N GLN A 74 -13.61 -13.22 -10.72
CA GLN A 74 -13.45 -12.01 -9.92
C GLN A 74 -12.08 -11.96 -9.26
N ILE A 75 -11.60 -10.73 -9.03
CA ILE A 75 -10.28 -10.49 -8.44
C ILE A 75 -10.31 -9.28 -7.50
N ASN A 76 -9.39 -9.26 -6.53
CA ASN A 76 -9.14 -8.07 -5.72
C ASN A 76 -7.88 -7.36 -6.22
N VAL A 77 -7.94 -6.05 -6.33
CA VAL A 77 -6.87 -5.24 -6.92
C VAL A 77 -6.13 -4.48 -5.83
N LEU A 78 -4.84 -4.75 -5.71
CA LEU A 78 -3.93 -3.98 -4.87
C LEU A 78 -3.44 -2.77 -5.65
N ILE A 79 -3.56 -1.58 -5.07
CA ILE A 79 -3.28 -0.32 -5.76
C ILE A 79 -2.46 0.63 -4.89
N ASN A 80 -1.40 1.20 -5.47
CA ASN A 80 -0.65 2.34 -4.94
C ASN A 80 -0.75 3.50 -5.95
N SER A 81 -1.70 4.42 -5.75
CA SER A 81 -1.86 5.62 -6.59
C SER A 81 -1.23 6.83 -5.93
N THR A 82 -0.51 7.64 -6.69
CA THR A 82 -0.02 8.96 -6.24
C THR A 82 -1.14 9.96 -5.95
N ASP A 83 -2.34 9.68 -6.45
CA ASP A 83 -3.54 10.49 -6.26
C ASP A 83 -4.36 10.05 -5.03
N ILE A 84 -3.78 9.20 -4.16
CA ILE A 84 -4.45 8.85 -2.91
C ILE A 84 -4.53 10.05 -1.98
N ILE A 85 -5.70 10.30 -1.44
CA ILE A 85 -5.99 11.39 -0.51
C ILE A 85 -6.42 10.80 0.82
N SER A 86 -5.71 11.17 1.88
CA SER A 86 -6.07 10.85 3.26
C SER A 86 -6.81 12.04 3.88
N THR A 87 -8.07 11.87 4.24
CA THR A 87 -8.89 12.91 4.86
C THR A 87 -9.37 12.44 6.21
N ARG A 88 -9.21 13.28 7.25
CA ARG A 88 -9.77 13.03 8.58
C ARG A 88 -10.97 13.91 8.81
N VAL A 89 -12.06 13.32 9.32
CA VAL A 89 -13.29 14.02 9.64
C VAL A 89 -13.76 13.58 11.02
N SER A 90 -14.01 14.57 11.88
CA SER A 90 -14.63 14.35 13.20
C SER A 90 -16.09 14.85 13.16
N LYS A 91 -17.00 14.02 13.65
CA LYS A 91 -18.42 14.33 13.81
C LYS A 91 -18.86 14.03 15.22
N TYR A 92 -19.86 14.78 15.71
CA TYR A 92 -20.46 14.56 17.03
C TYR A 92 -21.97 14.50 16.94
N LYS A 93 -22.58 13.83 17.92
CA LYS A 93 -24.01 13.72 18.13
C LYS A 93 -24.32 13.90 19.62
N ARG A 94 -25.35 14.68 19.95
CA ARG A 94 -25.90 14.74 21.30
C ARG A 94 -26.76 13.49 21.54
N ILE A 95 -26.49 12.79 22.63
CA ILE A 95 -27.18 11.57 23.05
C ILE A 95 -28.16 11.89 24.18
N GLY A 96 -27.87 12.92 24.99
CA GLY A 96 -28.77 13.47 26.01
C GLY A 96 -29.04 12.52 27.17
N GLY A 97 -28.01 11.84 27.67
CA GLY A 97 -28.11 10.94 28.82
C GLY A 97 -28.64 9.54 28.46
N ALA A 98 -28.92 9.24 27.17
CA ALA A 98 -29.34 7.93 26.74
C ALA A 98 -28.12 6.98 26.51
N LYS A 99 -28.41 5.70 26.24
CA LYS A 99 -27.35 4.76 25.84
C LYS A 99 -26.96 4.97 24.37
N ILE A 100 -25.66 4.92 24.09
CA ILE A 100 -25.14 4.91 22.74
C ILE A 100 -25.55 3.62 22.03
N GLU A 101 -26.14 3.76 20.85
CA GLU A 101 -26.58 2.65 20.00
C GLU A 101 -25.74 2.55 18.72
N LYS A 102 -25.84 1.38 18.03
CA LYS A 102 -25.23 1.20 16.70
C LYS A 102 -25.68 2.25 15.69
N ASN A 103 -26.95 2.67 15.78
CA ASN A 103 -27.49 3.71 14.92
C ASN A 103 -26.81 5.07 15.08
N ASP A 104 -26.31 5.41 16.27
CA ASP A 104 -25.57 6.65 16.51
C ASP A 104 -24.23 6.64 15.81
N ILE A 105 -23.52 5.52 15.88
CA ILE A 105 -22.26 5.30 15.17
C ILE A 105 -22.48 5.40 13.66
N SER A 106 -23.50 4.70 13.14
CA SER A 106 -23.84 4.70 11.71
C SER A 106 -24.25 6.10 11.23
N PHE A 107 -24.97 6.85 12.03
CA PHE A 107 -25.33 8.24 11.76
C PHE A 107 -24.09 9.12 11.60
N LEU A 108 -23.16 9.06 12.58
CA LEU A 108 -21.93 9.85 12.56
C LEU A 108 -21.07 9.53 11.34
N LEU A 109 -20.96 8.22 10.97
CA LEU A 109 -20.26 7.81 9.79
C LEU A 109 -20.90 8.35 8.49
N LYS A 110 -22.24 8.29 8.38
CA LYS A 110 -22.96 8.84 7.22
C LYS A 110 -22.75 10.35 7.09
N GLU A 111 -22.81 11.10 8.21
CA GLU A 111 -22.55 12.53 8.22
C GLU A 111 -21.10 12.88 7.86
N ALA A 112 -20.12 12.08 8.33
CA ALA A 112 -18.73 12.24 7.95
C ALA A 112 -18.54 12.00 6.45
N LYS A 113 -19.11 10.90 5.92
CA LYS A 113 -19.06 10.54 4.50
C LYS A 113 -19.67 11.64 3.63
N LYS A 114 -20.87 12.11 3.99
CA LYS A 114 -21.57 13.22 3.28
C LYS A 114 -20.69 14.48 3.22
N GLN A 115 -19.98 14.81 4.31
CA GLN A 115 -19.08 15.97 4.32
C GLN A 115 -17.91 15.79 3.34
N VAL A 116 -17.29 14.62 3.30
CA VAL A 116 -16.17 14.36 2.36
C VAL A 116 -16.66 14.41 0.91
N GLU A 117 -17.84 13.85 0.62
CA GLU A 117 -18.45 13.84 -0.72
C GLU A 117 -18.85 15.25 -1.18
N LEU A 118 -19.31 16.11 -0.27
CA LEU A 118 -19.60 17.52 -0.56
C LEU A 118 -18.34 18.33 -0.88
N ASN A 119 -17.22 18.00 -0.23
CA ASN A 119 -15.94 18.68 -0.48
C ASN A 119 -15.35 18.29 -1.84
N ASP A 120 -15.44 17.02 -2.22
CA ASP A 120 -15.01 16.54 -3.54
C ASP A 120 -15.81 15.29 -3.99
N SER A 121 -16.81 15.52 -4.81
CA SER A 121 -17.65 14.46 -5.38
C SER A 121 -16.95 13.58 -6.42
N LYS A 122 -15.74 13.95 -6.87
CA LYS A 122 -14.96 13.18 -7.85
C LYS A 122 -14.15 12.05 -7.23
N LEU A 123 -14.08 12.01 -5.90
CA LEU A 123 -13.35 10.98 -5.15
C LEU A 123 -14.20 9.75 -4.90
N SER A 124 -13.54 8.60 -4.83
CA SER A 124 -14.08 7.30 -4.43
C SER A 124 -13.29 6.81 -3.23
N HIS A 125 -14.00 6.43 -2.17
CA HIS A 125 -13.38 5.93 -0.95
C HIS A 125 -13.06 4.44 -1.12
N ILE A 126 -11.77 4.08 -1.06
CA ILE A 126 -11.35 2.67 -1.07
C ILE A 126 -11.29 2.07 0.33
N HIS A 127 -11.00 2.89 1.35
CA HIS A 127 -11.04 2.52 2.77
C HIS A 127 -11.60 3.65 3.63
N ILE A 128 -12.31 3.28 4.69
CA ILE A 128 -12.80 4.18 5.73
C ILE A 128 -12.55 3.50 7.08
N PHE A 129 -11.84 4.18 7.99
CA PHE A 129 -11.54 3.67 9.32
C PHE A 129 -12.11 4.56 10.41
N ASN A 130 -12.62 3.95 11.46
CA ASN A 130 -12.93 4.63 12.72
C ASN A 130 -11.65 4.70 13.55
N CYS A 131 -11.08 5.89 13.67
CA CYS A 131 -9.80 6.06 14.36
C CYS A 131 -9.95 6.25 15.86
N LYS A 132 -11.00 7.00 16.28
CA LYS A 132 -11.23 7.34 17.69
C LYS A 132 -12.70 7.57 17.97
N TYR A 133 -13.10 7.22 19.20
CA TYR A 133 -14.37 7.62 19.80
C TYR A 133 -14.11 8.51 21.02
N PHE A 134 -14.95 9.51 21.21
CA PHE A 134 -14.99 10.31 22.43
C PHE A 134 -16.41 10.28 22.99
N VAL A 135 -16.52 9.88 24.25
CA VAL A 135 -17.76 9.89 25.02
C VAL A 135 -17.59 10.93 26.10
N ASP A 136 -18.41 11.98 26.09
CA ASP A 136 -18.33 13.13 26.98
C ASP A 136 -16.90 13.69 27.10
N ASN A 137 -16.26 13.89 25.93
CA ASN A 137 -14.88 14.36 25.74
C ASN A 137 -13.78 13.40 26.26
N LYS A 138 -14.12 12.17 26.69
CA LYS A 138 -13.13 11.16 27.09
C LYS A 138 -12.87 10.19 25.95
N LEU A 139 -11.60 9.90 25.69
CA LEU A 139 -11.19 8.95 24.65
C LEU A 139 -11.60 7.53 25.03
N PHE A 140 -12.29 6.86 24.11
CA PHE A 140 -12.64 5.44 24.17
C PHE A 140 -11.87 4.67 23.09
N LYS A 141 -11.17 3.60 23.50
CA LYS A 141 -10.44 2.74 22.58
C LYS A 141 -11.37 1.78 21.83
N ASN A 142 -12.40 1.28 22.51
CA ASN A 142 -13.34 0.32 21.98
C ASN A 142 -14.65 0.99 21.55
N LEU A 143 -15.45 0.28 20.76
CA LEU A 143 -16.76 0.72 20.32
C LEU A 143 -17.67 0.99 21.54
N PRO A 144 -18.13 2.24 21.79
CA PRO A 144 -18.79 2.63 23.03
C PRO A 144 -20.31 2.34 23.05
N ILE A 145 -20.74 1.14 22.63
CA ILE A 145 -22.16 0.74 22.62
C ILE A 145 -22.63 0.39 24.03
N ASN A 146 -23.89 0.71 24.33
CA ASN A 146 -24.55 0.51 25.63
C ASN A 146 -23.98 1.37 26.78
N ILE A 147 -23.20 2.40 26.49
CA ILE A 147 -22.71 3.38 27.46
C ILE A 147 -23.64 4.58 27.47
N PHE A 148 -24.04 5.03 28.66
CA PHE A 148 -24.79 6.27 28.84
C PHE A 148 -23.87 7.47 28.61
N ALA A 149 -24.33 8.45 27.82
CA ALA A 149 -23.56 9.63 27.49
C ALA A 149 -24.45 10.83 27.18
N ASP A 150 -23.90 12.01 27.34
CA ASP A 150 -24.52 13.24 26.81
C ASP A 150 -24.11 13.50 25.38
N GLN A 151 -22.85 13.17 25.02
CA GLN A 151 -22.31 13.42 23.71
C GLN A 151 -21.41 12.25 23.25
N LEU A 152 -21.57 11.86 21.98
CA LEU A 152 -20.68 10.96 21.28
C LEU A 152 -20.00 11.72 20.15
N SER A 153 -18.67 11.60 20.04
CA SER A 153 -17.90 12.04 18.87
C SER A 153 -17.14 10.87 18.27
N GLN A 154 -16.99 10.91 16.94
CA GLN A 154 -16.30 9.89 16.16
C GLN A 154 -15.35 10.56 15.17
N GLU A 155 -14.09 10.13 15.16
CA GLU A 155 -13.09 10.54 14.16
C GLU A 155 -12.89 9.41 13.15
N ASN A 156 -13.10 9.73 11.87
CA ASN A 156 -12.93 8.80 10.75
C ASN A 156 -11.80 9.24 9.84
N ALA A 157 -11.02 8.28 9.34
CA ALA A 157 -10.06 8.46 8.26
C ALA A 157 -10.62 7.89 6.95
N PHE A 158 -10.64 8.69 5.92
CA PHE A 158 -11.08 8.34 4.56
C PHE A 158 -9.85 8.27 3.65
N PHE A 159 -9.71 7.18 2.92
CA PHE A 159 -8.68 6.98 1.91
C PHE A 159 -9.35 6.92 0.55
N SER A 160 -9.10 7.93 -0.27
CA SER A 160 -9.86 8.17 -1.49
C SER A 160 -8.94 8.28 -2.70
N ILE A 161 -9.45 7.84 -3.84
CA ILE A 161 -8.78 7.95 -5.15
C ILE A 161 -9.79 8.55 -6.14
N PRO A 162 -9.36 9.34 -7.14
CA PRO A 162 -10.25 9.85 -8.17
C PRO A 162 -11.02 8.73 -8.87
N LYS A 163 -12.35 8.90 -8.97
CA LYS A 163 -13.27 7.90 -9.56
C LYS A 163 -12.83 7.43 -10.94
N ASN A 164 -12.31 8.35 -11.77
CA ASN A 164 -11.91 8.01 -13.13
C ASN A 164 -10.74 7.04 -13.19
N ILE A 165 -9.80 7.10 -12.22
CA ILE A 165 -8.69 6.14 -12.13
C ILE A 165 -9.25 4.74 -11.89
N LEU A 166 -10.15 4.58 -10.91
CA LEU A 166 -10.74 3.29 -10.58
C LEU A 166 -11.63 2.76 -11.71
N LYS A 167 -12.38 3.64 -12.40
CA LYS A 167 -13.18 3.27 -13.57
C LYS A 167 -12.33 2.76 -14.72
N ASN A 168 -11.26 3.48 -15.07
CA ASN A 168 -10.35 3.06 -16.14
C ASN A 168 -9.70 1.71 -15.84
N ILE A 169 -9.31 1.47 -14.59
CA ILE A 169 -8.79 0.15 -14.18
C ILE A 169 -9.90 -0.90 -14.33
N ALA A 170 -11.11 -0.61 -13.86
CA ALA A 170 -12.23 -1.56 -13.94
C ALA A 170 -12.54 -1.94 -15.41
N GLU A 171 -12.49 -0.99 -16.34
CA GLU A 171 -12.70 -1.27 -17.78
C GLU A 171 -11.61 -2.20 -18.34
N VAL A 172 -10.35 -2.07 -17.92
CA VAL A 172 -9.28 -2.99 -18.33
C VAL A 172 -9.58 -4.42 -17.87
N PHE A 173 -10.07 -4.59 -16.64
CA PHE A 173 -10.42 -5.93 -16.12
C PHE A 173 -11.69 -6.48 -16.76
N ASN A 174 -12.69 -5.63 -17.03
CA ASN A 174 -13.89 -6.02 -17.77
C ASN A 174 -13.54 -6.52 -19.17
N ALA A 175 -12.58 -5.89 -19.86
CA ALA A 175 -12.10 -6.35 -21.17
C ALA A 175 -11.32 -7.69 -21.09
N CYS A 176 -10.98 -8.15 -19.88
CA CYS A 176 -10.43 -9.48 -19.61
C CYS A 176 -11.48 -10.46 -19.07
N ASP A 177 -12.79 -10.12 -19.09
CA ASP A 177 -13.89 -10.91 -18.54
C ASP A 177 -13.75 -11.20 -17.03
N ILE A 178 -13.08 -10.29 -16.29
CA ILE A 178 -12.85 -10.39 -14.85
C ILE A 178 -13.51 -9.21 -14.13
N GLU A 179 -14.27 -9.50 -13.09
CA GLU A 179 -14.90 -8.50 -12.24
C GLU A 179 -13.99 -8.13 -11.05
N ILE A 180 -13.84 -6.82 -10.76
CA ILE A 180 -13.09 -6.37 -9.58
C ILE A 180 -14.02 -6.42 -8.37
N ASN A 181 -13.65 -7.25 -7.37
CA ASN A 181 -14.40 -7.36 -6.13
C ASN A 181 -14.09 -6.19 -5.16
N LYS A 182 -12.80 -5.88 -4.95
CA LYS A 182 -12.37 -4.81 -4.03
C LYS A 182 -11.06 -4.20 -4.52
N PHE A 183 -10.93 -2.88 -4.34
CA PHE A 183 -9.65 -2.19 -4.38
C PHE A 183 -9.07 -2.12 -2.97
N ILE A 184 -7.79 -2.43 -2.82
CA ILE A 184 -7.09 -2.41 -1.54
C ILE A 184 -5.82 -1.58 -1.72
N PHE A 185 -5.55 -0.63 -0.82
CA PHE A 185 -4.29 0.09 -0.80
C PHE A 185 -3.14 -0.86 -0.49
N SER A 186 -2.14 -0.98 -1.38
CA SER A 186 -1.08 -2.00 -1.27
C SER A 186 -0.28 -1.87 0.01
N SER A 187 0.02 -0.63 0.47
CA SER A 187 0.75 -0.44 1.71
C SER A 187 -0.08 -0.73 2.97
N TYR A 188 -1.42 -0.63 2.89
CA TYR A 188 -2.30 -1.14 3.95
C TYR A 188 -2.18 -2.66 4.05
N ALA A 189 -2.24 -3.35 2.91
CA ALA A 189 -2.05 -4.80 2.85
C ALA A 189 -0.65 -5.21 3.37
N LEU A 190 0.41 -4.53 2.95
CA LEU A 190 1.77 -4.76 3.47
C LEU A 190 1.85 -4.58 4.98
N GLY A 191 1.23 -3.52 5.53
CA GLY A 191 1.19 -3.28 6.97
C GLY A 191 0.50 -4.42 7.72
N THR A 192 -0.64 -4.93 7.22
CA THR A 192 -1.34 -6.09 7.80
C THR A 192 -0.53 -7.38 7.75
N HIS A 193 0.38 -7.51 6.78
CA HIS A 193 1.29 -8.65 6.72
C HIS A 193 2.40 -8.54 7.77
N HIS A 194 3.04 -7.39 7.87
CA HIS A 194 4.25 -7.20 8.68
C HIS A 194 3.98 -6.98 10.17
N PHE A 195 2.84 -6.37 10.52
CA PHE A 195 2.54 -6.01 11.89
C PHE A 195 1.50 -6.93 12.51
N ASN A 196 1.68 -7.23 13.80
CA ASN A 196 0.65 -7.85 14.62
C ASN A 196 -0.34 -6.78 15.17
N ARG A 197 -1.41 -7.24 15.83
CA ARG A 197 -2.46 -6.33 16.34
C ARG A 197 -1.92 -5.35 17.37
N ASP A 198 -1.05 -5.79 18.28
CA ASP A 198 -0.49 -4.93 19.33
C ASP A 198 0.37 -3.81 18.72
N GLN A 199 1.19 -4.12 17.73
CA GLN A 199 2.00 -3.12 17.01
C GLN A 199 1.13 -2.09 16.31
N ILE A 200 0.02 -2.52 15.69
CA ILE A 200 -0.94 -1.64 15.02
C ILE A 200 -1.67 -0.76 16.06
N ASP A 201 -1.97 -1.28 17.23
CA ASP A 201 -2.63 -0.53 18.30
C ASP A 201 -1.71 0.52 18.93
N TYR A 202 -0.44 0.21 19.13
CA TYR A 202 0.54 1.13 19.71
C TYR A 202 1.04 2.18 18.73
N GLY A 203 0.98 1.92 17.45
CA GLY A 203 1.44 2.79 16.39
C GLY A 203 2.66 2.22 15.67
N CYS A 204 2.49 2.04 14.37
CA CYS A 204 3.53 1.56 13.48
C CYS A 204 3.36 2.17 12.08
N GLY A 205 4.36 1.99 11.24
CA GLY A 205 4.31 2.49 9.87
C GLY A 205 5.10 1.61 8.92
N ILE A 206 4.60 1.46 7.70
CA ILE A 206 5.29 0.79 6.63
C ILE A 206 5.63 1.79 5.53
N ILE A 207 6.85 1.68 5.02
CA ILE A 207 7.39 2.51 3.96
C ILE A 207 7.84 1.56 2.85
N ASP A 208 7.12 1.59 1.73
CA ASP A 208 7.41 0.77 0.56
C ASP A 208 8.10 1.62 -0.50
N ILE A 209 9.41 1.39 -0.69
CA ILE A 209 10.22 2.05 -1.72
C ILE A 209 10.20 1.17 -2.97
N GLY A 210 9.26 1.46 -3.87
CA GLY A 210 9.12 0.75 -5.13
C GLY A 210 10.06 1.26 -6.23
N PHE A 211 9.76 0.87 -7.47
CA PHE A 211 10.55 1.26 -8.65
C PHE A 211 10.41 2.76 -8.97
N GLU A 212 9.18 3.27 -9.15
CA GLU A 212 8.93 4.69 -9.45
C GLU A 212 8.21 5.45 -8.34
N LYS A 213 7.69 4.73 -7.34
CA LYS A 213 6.89 5.30 -6.26
C LYS A 213 7.42 4.87 -4.90
N THR A 214 7.24 5.74 -3.92
CA THR A 214 7.40 5.40 -2.51
C THR A 214 6.08 5.67 -1.82
N SER A 215 5.58 4.69 -1.07
CA SER A 215 4.34 4.81 -0.31
C SER A 215 4.57 4.68 1.19
N VAL A 216 3.75 5.39 1.95
CA VAL A 216 3.75 5.40 3.41
C VAL A 216 2.35 5.04 3.89
N ALA A 217 2.26 4.11 4.84
CA ALA A 217 1.02 3.84 5.57
C ALA A 217 1.31 3.83 7.07
N LEU A 218 0.58 4.62 7.83
CA LEU A 218 0.71 4.75 9.27
C LEU A 218 -0.52 4.18 9.97
N PHE A 219 -0.29 3.40 11.01
CA PHE A 219 -1.31 2.71 11.78
C PHE A 219 -1.28 3.16 13.24
N ASN A 220 -2.44 3.21 13.86
CA ASN A 220 -2.62 3.42 15.29
C ASN A 220 -4.05 3.05 15.69
N ASN A 221 -4.27 2.59 16.93
CA ASN A 221 -5.59 2.20 17.45
C ASN A 221 -6.36 1.24 16.53
N SER A 222 -5.70 0.19 16.05
CA SER A 222 -6.28 -0.79 15.12
C SER A 222 -6.80 -0.20 13.81
N ALA A 223 -6.31 0.95 13.37
CA ALA A 223 -6.75 1.63 12.16
C ALA A 223 -5.58 2.08 11.29
N LEU A 224 -5.78 2.10 9.98
CA LEU A 224 -4.97 2.92 9.09
C LEU A 224 -5.34 4.38 9.35
N ILE A 225 -4.38 5.18 9.79
CA ILE A 225 -4.62 6.57 10.17
C ILE A 225 -4.13 7.57 9.12
N HIS A 226 -3.18 7.16 8.29
CA HIS A 226 -2.63 7.99 7.21
C HIS A 226 -2.05 7.13 6.09
N ALA A 227 -2.17 7.62 4.86
CA ALA A 227 -1.54 7.06 3.67
C ALA A 227 -1.09 8.18 2.74
N ALA A 228 0.11 8.03 2.18
CA ALA A 228 0.65 8.92 1.17
C ALA A 228 1.46 8.12 0.14
N VAL A 229 1.46 8.57 -1.11
CA VAL A 229 2.28 7.98 -2.18
C VAL A 229 3.00 9.10 -2.92
N PHE A 230 4.32 8.99 -3.03
CA PHE A 230 5.17 9.95 -3.71
C PHE A 230 5.62 9.40 -5.06
N PRO A 231 5.63 10.19 -6.14
CA PRO A 231 6.11 9.77 -7.46
C PRO A 231 7.64 9.78 -7.52
N ILE A 232 8.28 9.10 -6.56
CA ILE A 232 9.73 8.97 -6.45
C ILE A 232 10.05 7.57 -5.90
N GLY A 233 10.96 6.84 -6.56
CA GLY A 233 11.36 5.49 -6.17
C GLY A 233 12.78 5.17 -6.64
N SER A 234 13.17 3.91 -6.56
CA SER A 234 14.53 3.46 -6.84
C SER A 234 14.98 3.68 -8.28
N ASN A 235 14.06 3.79 -9.26
CA ASN A 235 14.38 4.10 -10.66
C ASN A 235 14.92 5.53 -10.84
N HIS A 236 14.55 6.46 -9.96
CA HIS A 236 15.09 7.81 -10.00
C HIS A 236 16.58 7.82 -9.71
N ILE A 237 17.08 6.94 -8.83
CA ILE A 237 18.52 6.75 -8.60
C ILE A 237 19.20 6.27 -9.89
N THR A 238 18.62 5.28 -10.57
CA THR A 238 19.13 4.77 -11.85
C THR A 238 19.23 5.87 -12.90
N LYS A 239 18.18 6.69 -13.03
CA LYS A 239 18.14 7.83 -13.96
C LYS A 239 19.16 8.91 -13.60
N ASP A 240 19.39 9.16 -12.33
CA ASP A 240 20.39 10.14 -11.89
C ASP A 240 21.81 9.68 -12.18
N ILE A 241 22.12 8.40 -11.93
CA ILE A 241 23.41 7.81 -12.33
C ILE A 241 23.57 7.90 -13.86
N ALA A 242 22.54 7.52 -14.62
CA ALA A 242 22.57 7.56 -16.09
C ALA A 242 22.90 8.95 -16.61
N ARG A 243 22.23 9.98 -16.07
CA ARG A 243 22.44 11.38 -16.46
C ARG A 243 23.79 11.91 -15.98
N GLY A 244 24.14 11.73 -14.69
CA GLY A 244 25.37 12.24 -14.11
C GLY A 244 26.63 11.60 -14.66
N CYS A 245 26.53 10.32 -15.03
CA CYS A 245 27.63 9.54 -15.57
C CYS A 245 27.57 9.37 -17.09
N TYR A 246 26.58 9.89 -17.79
CA TYR A 246 26.33 9.66 -19.23
C TYR A 246 26.35 8.18 -19.60
N LEU A 247 25.66 7.35 -18.84
CA LEU A 247 25.50 5.91 -19.02
C LEU A 247 24.08 5.60 -19.50
N THR A 248 23.86 4.38 -20.00
CA THR A 248 22.50 3.89 -20.24
C THR A 248 21.82 3.55 -18.90
N GLU A 249 20.48 3.52 -18.89
CA GLU A 249 19.75 3.11 -17.68
C GLU A 249 20.08 1.66 -17.28
N VAL A 250 20.34 0.79 -18.26
CA VAL A 250 20.73 -0.61 -18.01
C VAL A 250 22.06 -0.69 -17.27
N GLU A 251 23.09 0.04 -17.73
CA GLU A 251 24.40 0.11 -17.06
C GLU A 251 24.27 0.71 -15.66
N SER A 252 23.47 1.76 -15.54
CA SER A 252 23.24 2.45 -14.25
C SER A 252 22.48 1.58 -13.25
N GLU A 253 21.54 0.77 -13.71
CA GLU A 253 20.83 -0.20 -12.86
C GLU A 253 21.75 -1.29 -12.33
N LEU A 254 22.68 -1.79 -13.18
CA LEU A 254 23.72 -2.73 -12.74
C LEU A 254 24.62 -2.12 -11.69
N ILE A 255 25.09 -0.89 -11.91
CA ILE A 255 25.91 -0.15 -10.94
C ILE A 255 25.17 0.03 -9.61
N LYS A 256 23.91 0.48 -9.66
CA LYS A 256 23.10 0.68 -8.47
C LYS A 256 22.93 -0.61 -7.66
N LYS A 257 22.75 -1.76 -8.32
CA LYS A 257 22.61 -3.06 -7.65
C LYS A 257 23.92 -3.59 -7.06
N ASP A 258 25.05 -3.31 -7.71
CA ASP A 258 26.38 -3.76 -7.30
C ASP A 258 27.10 -2.77 -6.37
N ILE A 259 26.37 -1.85 -5.75
CA ILE A 259 26.94 -0.76 -4.97
C ILE A 259 27.78 -1.23 -3.79
N SER A 260 27.58 -2.45 -3.30
CA SER A 260 28.43 -3.08 -2.30
C SER A 260 29.91 -3.18 -2.71
N ILE A 261 30.19 -3.13 -4.01
CA ILE A 261 31.54 -3.20 -4.60
C ILE A 261 32.17 -1.79 -4.64
N ILE A 262 31.34 -0.74 -4.77
CA ILE A 262 31.79 0.67 -4.80
C ILE A 262 32.29 1.11 -3.42
N GLN A 263 31.84 0.48 -2.36
CA GLN A 263 32.26 0.77 -0.97
C GLN A 263 33.70 0.32 -0.65
N ASN A 264 34.38 -0.34 -1.59
CA ASN A 264 35.77 -0.73 -1.37
C ASN A 264 36.68 0.50 -1.56
N PRO A 265 37.35 1.05 -0.51
CA PRO A 265 38.14 2.27 -0.60
C PRO A 265 39.30 2.21 -1.60
N SER A 266 39.64 1.01 -2.09
CA SER A 266 40.68 0.77 -3.09
C SER A 266 40.27 1.18 -4.51
N ASP A 267 38.96 1.13 -4.84
CA ASP A 267 38.50 1.35 -6.21
C ASP A 267 38.09 2.80 -6.41
N LYS A 268 39.03 3.63 -6.90
CA LYS A 268 38.78 5.04 -7.20
C LYS A 268 37.81 5.26 -8.37
N PHE A 269 37.69 4.29 -9.28
CA PHE A 269 36.92 4.38 -10.52
C PHE A 269 36.07 3.14 -10.74
N LEU A 270 34.95 3.32 -11.45
CA LEU A 270 34.09 2.20 -11.86
C LEU A 270 34.85 1.20 -12.73
N PRO A 271 34.73 -0.12 -12.47
CA PRO A 271 35.28 -1.17 -13.32
C PRO A 271 34.69 -1.15 -14.74
N GLU A 272 35.50 -1.57 -15.71
CA GLU A 272 35.12 -1.62 -17.15
C GLU A 272 33.90 -2.52 -17.41
N LYS A 273 33.66 -3.53 -16.59
CA LYS A 273 32.52 -4.47 -16.71
C LYS A 273 31.14 -3.79 -16.76
N TYR A 274 31.01 -2.57 -16.24
CA TYR A 274 29.73 -1.83 -16.26
C TYR A 274 29.45 -1.10 -17.56
N PHE A 275 30.45 -0.97 -18.46
CA PHE A 275 30.35 -0.24 -19.73
C PHE A 275 29.98 -1.20 -20.87
N SER A 276 28.78 -1.78 -20.83
CA SER A 276 28.35 -2.78 -21.84
C SER A 276 27.82 -2.15 -23.12
N LYS A 277 27.33 -0.93 -23.07
CA LYS A 277 26.69 -0.18 -24.17
C LYS A 277 27.39 1.14 -24.47
N THR A 278 28.11 1.69 -23.50
CA THR A 278 28.82 2.95 -23.61
C THR A 278 30.34 2.72 -23.64
N ARG A 279 31.09 3.67 -24.24
CA ARG A 279 32.55 3.58 -24.24
C ARG A 279 33.09 3.73 -22.82
N PHE A 280 34.03 2.86 -22.44
CA PHE A 280 34.73 2.95 -21.14
C PHE A 280 35.39 4.32 -20.95
N ARG A 281 35.23 4.83 -19.74
CA ARG A 281 35.86 6.05 -19.24
C ARG A 281 36.01 6.00 -17.72
N LYS A 282 36.94 6.77 -17.18
CA LYS A 282 37.17 6.85 -15.73
C LYS A 282 36.06 7.67 -15.07
N ILE A 283 35.12 7.02 -14.41
CA ILE A 283 34.08 7.62 -13.59
C ILE A 283 34.42 7.33 -12.13
N SER A 284 34.47 8.38 -11.31
CA SER A 284 34.75 8.24 -9.87
C SER A 284 33.65 7.45 -9.17
N SER A 285 34.02 6.39 -8.45
CA SER A 285 33.11 5.62 -7.62
C SER A 285 32.47 6.48 -6.53
N LYS A 286 33.24 7.39 -5.95
CA LYS A 286 32.72 8.35 -4.97
C LYS A 286 31.64 9.27 -5.56
N PHE A 287 31.81 9.76 -6.78
CA PHE A 287 30.79 10.60 -7.44
C PHE A 287 29.47 9.83 -7.60
N VAL A 288 29.54 8.56 -8.00
CA VAL A 288 28.33 7.72 -8.11
C VAL A 288 27.67 7.55 -6.76
N GLN A 289 28.46 7.32 -5.70
CA GLN A 289 27.93 7.22 -4.34
C GLN A 289 27.25 8.52 -3.90
N ASP A 290 27.88 9.66 -4.12
CA ASP A 290 27.31 10.96 -3.77
C ASP A 290 25.96 11.22 -4.49
N VAL A 291 25.82 10.77 -5.75
CA VAL A 291 24.56 10.84 -6.51
C VAL A 291 23.49 9.97 -5.89
N ILE A 292 23.83 8.76 -5.48
CA ILE A 292 22.90 7.82 -4.85
C ILE A 292 22.44 8.35 -3.50
N ASP A 293 23.38 8.79 -2.66
CA ASP A 293 23.10 9.31 -1.32
C ASP A 293 22.21 10.56 -1.37
N ALA A 294 22.43 11.45 -2.35
CA ALA A 294 21.60 12.63 -2.55
C ALA A 294 20.13 12.25 -2.86
N ARG A 295 19.91 11.24 -3.71
CA ARG A 295 18.56 10.79 -4.05
C ARG A 295 17.89 10.06 -2.89
N ILE A 296 18.61 9.21 -2.19
CA ILE A 296 18.11 8.56 -0.98
C ILE A 296 17.70 9.60 0.07
N ASP A 297 18.52 10.61 0.28
CA ASP A 297 18.23 11.71 1.21
C ASP A 297 16.96 12.48 0.82
N GLU A 298 16.74 12.73 -0.47
CA GLU A 298 15.50 13.36 -0.95
C GLU A 298 14.27 12.49 -0.67
N ILE A 299 14.36 11.18 -0.94
CA ILE A 299 13.27 10.22 -0.66
C ILE A 299 12.95 10.23 0.84
N LEU A 300 13.96 10.11 1.68
CA LEU A 300 13.80 10.08 3.14
C LEU A 300 13.23 11.41 3.68
N LYS A 301 13.70 12.55 3.19
CA LYS A 301 13.15 13.86 3.58
C LYS A 301 11.65 13.98 3.30
N LYS A 302 11.19 13.49 2.14
CA LYS A 302 9.75 13.48 1.80
C LYS A 302 8.97 12.57 2.76
N ILE A 303 9.47 11.36 3.01
CA ILE A 303 8.86 10.39 3.91
C ILE A 303 8.73 10.97 5.33
N PHE A 304 9.84 11.43 5.90
CA PHE A 304 9.85 11.92 7.30
C PHE A 304 9.12 13.25 7.46
N LYS A 305 9.09 14.10 6.44
CA LYS A 305 8.22 15.28 6.43
C LYS A 305 6.75 14.88 6.58
N GLU A 306 6.31 13.87 5.86
CA GLU A 306 4.92 13.38 5.90
C GLU A 306 4.61 12.73 7.25
N ILE A 307 5.50 11.87 7.75
CA ILE A 307 5.35 11.22 9.06
C ILE A 307 5.25 12.29 10.17
N ASN A 308 6.12 13.29 10.17
CA ASN A 308 6.14 14.33 11.20
C ASN A 308 4.88 15.21 11.21
N LEU A 309 4.20 15.39 10.07
CA LEU A 309 2.91 16.11 10.01
C LEU A 309 1.80 15.38 10.79
N ILE A 310 1.92 14.06 10.92
CA ILE A 310 0.91 13.20 11.53
C ILE A 310 1.26 12.84 12.99
N GLN A 311 2.53 12.90 13.37
CA GLN A 311 2.98 12.60 14.71
C GLN A 311 2.38 13.61 15.70
N THR A 312 1.38 13.16 16.46
CA THR A 312 1.05 13.77 17.74
C THR A 312 2.24 13.53 18.68
N GLN A 313 2.71 14.61 19.32
CA GLN A 313 3.87 14.60 20.22
C GLN A 313 3.90 13.35 21.12
N GLY A 314 5.00 12.59 21.03
CA GLY A 314 5.32 11.50 21.96
C GLY A 314 5.12 10.07 21.49
N VAL A 315 4.53 9.81 20.31
CA VAL A 315 4.40 8.44 19.78
C VAL A 315 5.56 8.15 18.83
N LYS A 316 6.50 7.33 19.26
CA LYS A 316 7.53 6.76 18.37
C LYS A 316 6.88 5.66 17.53
N HIS A 317 6.75 5.87 16.24
CA HIS A 317 6.29 4.80 15.35
C HIS A 317 7.40 3.79 15.11
N ASN A 318 7.02 2.52 15.23
CA ASN A 318 7.85 1.42 14.75
C ASN A 318 7.74 1.38 13.22
N LEU A 319 8.81 1.75 12.50
CA LEU A 319 8.82 1.85 11.04
C LEU A 319 9.50 0.64 10.41
N ILE A 320 8.86 0.06 9.40
CA ILE A 320 9.44 -0.98 8.53
C ILE A 320 9.61 -0.41 7.12
N PHE A 321 10.80 -0.58 6.56
CA PHE A 321 11.11 -0.27 5.17
C PHE A 321 11.05 -1.54 4.34
N THR A 322 10.31 -1.52 3.24
CA THR A 322 10.10 -2.64 2.32
C THR A 322 10.19 -2.20 0.86
N GLY A 323 10.00 -3.14 -0.07
CA GLY A 323 10.11 -2.89 -1.50
C GLY A 323 11.53 -3.01 -2.04
N GLY A 324 11.66 -3.04 -3.37
CA GLY A 324 12.96 -3.23 -4.03
C GLY A 324 14.01 -2.16 -3.71
N GLY A 325 13.56 -0.92 -3.50
CA GLY A 325 14.44 0.20 -3.13
C GLY A 325 14.95 0.15 -1.71
N SER A 326 14.29 -0.56 -0.80
CA SER A 326 14.75 -0.71 0.59
C SER A 326 16.01 -1.60 0.71
N LYS A 327 16.30 -2.39 -0.32
CA LYS A 327 17.48 -3.28 -0.39
C LYS A 327 18.79 -2.55 -0.69
N LEU A 328 18.76 -1.24 -0.90
CA LEU A 328 19.97 -0.44 -1.09
C LEU A 328 20.80 -0.42 0.21
N ASN A 329 22.06 -0.88 0.12
CA ASN A 329 22.93 -1.12 1.28
C ASN A 329 23.14 0.12 2.16
N ASP A 330 23.12 1.33 1.58
CA ASP A 330 23.37 2.56 2.33
C ASP A 330 22.12 3.15 2.98
N LEU A 331 20.93 2.69 2.58
CA LEU A 331 19.68 3.18 3.14
C LEU A 331 19.65 3.05 4.67
N LYS A 332 20.00 1.87 5.20
CA LYS A 332 20.07 1.59 6.65
C LYS A 332 21.02 2.55 7.36
N LYS A 333 22.21 2.76 6.80
CA LYS A 333 23.22 3.65 7.39
C LYS A 333 22.73 5.09 7.44
N ILE A 334 22.14 5.57 6.34
CA ILE A 334 21.63 6.94 6.24
C ILE A 334 20.48 7.16 7.22
N ILE A 335 19.58 6.20 7.34
CA ILE A 335 18.44 6.28 8.27
C ILE A 335 18.95 6.33 9.71
N ASN A 336 19.84 5.39 10.12
CA ASN A 336 20.37 5.33 11.48
C ASN A 336 21.13 6.59 11.87
N ASN A 337 21.86 7.19 10.92
CA ASN A 337 22.67 8.40 11.18
C ASN A 337 21.81 9.68 11.27
N LYS A 338 20.75 9.81 10.46
CA LYS A 338 19.99 11.05 10.33
C LYS A 338 18.65 11.03 11.06
N TYR A 339 18.08 9.85 11.32
CA TYR A 339 16.74 9.67 11.86
C TYR A 339 16.72 8.70 13.05
N SER A 340 17.75 8.80 13.92
CA SER A 340 17.94 7.95 15.12
C SER A 340 16.78 7.95 16.10
N ASP A 341 15.91 8.96 16.06
CA ASP A 341 14.73 9.07 16.92
C ASP A 341 13.57 8.13 16.50
N CYS A 342 13.66 7.55 15.30
CA CYS A 342 12.70 6.55 14.84
C CYS A 342 13.19 5.16 15.27
N GLN A 343 12.33 4.38 15.94
CA GLN A 343 12.60 2.95 16.10
C GLN A 343 12.39 2.28 14.74
N ILE A 344 13.50 2.01 14.05
CA ILE A 344 13.47 1.25 12.81
C ILE A 344 13.67 -0.20 13.21
N ASN A 345 12.61 -0.99 13.14
CA ASN A 345 12.79 -2.43 13.22
C ASN A 345 13.52 -2.88 11.97
N ASN A 346 14.73 -3.37 12.19
CA ASN A 346 15.59 -3.97 11.16
C ASN A 346 15.06 -5.36 10.71
N ASP A 347 13.75 -5.52 10.60
CA ASP A 347 13.14 -6.78 10.12
C ASP A 347 13.42 -7.05 8.63
N LEU A 348 14.28 -6.22 7.99
CA LEU A 348 14.95 -6.61 6.76
C LEU A 348 15.82 -7.89 6.92
N ASP A 349 16.16 -8.26 8.16
CA ASP A 349 16.90 -9.49 8.48
C ASP A 349 15.98 -10.63 8.96
N ASN A 350 14.67 -10.44 9.08
CA ASN A 350 13.73 -11.50 9.43
C ASN A 350 13.45 -12.45 8.25
N SER A 351 14.55 -13.07 7.74
CA SER A 351 14.49 -14.33 6.99
C SER A 351 13.68 -15.42 7.72
N ASN A 352 13.39 -15.25 9.00
CA ASN A 352 12.60 -16.16 9.83
C ASN A 352 11.07 -16.00 9.72
N LEU A 353 10.56 -14.86 9.25
CA LEU A 353 9.12 -14.70 8.97
C LEU A 353 8.72 -15.16 7.56
N ASN A 354 9.68 -15.24 6.65
CA ASN A 354 9.44 -15.58 5.25
C ASN A 354 9.81 -17.03 4.92
N ASN A 355 9.48 -18.01 5.77
CA ASN A 355 9.71 -19.42 5.49
C ASN A 355 9.18 -19.84 4.11
N GLY A 356 9.94 -19.52 3.03
CA GLY A 356 9.60 -19.88 1.65
C GLY A 356 8.58 -18.97 0.95
N ILE A 357 8.22 -17.81 1.53
CA ILE A 357 7.33 -16.82 0.89
C ILE A 357 8.15 -15.95 -0.07
N ASP A 358 7.68 -15.84 -1.31
CA ASP A 358 8.23 -14.90 -2.28
C ASP A 358 7.94 -13.46 -1.82
N GLU A 359 8.99 -12.69 -1.52
CA GLU A 359 8.88 -11.29 -1.08
C GLU A 359 8.12 -10.41 -2.07
N ASP A 360 8.15 -10.75 -3.35
CA ASP A 360 7.40 -10.07 -4.39
C ASP A 360 5.87 -10.20 -4.21
N LEU A 361 5.40 -11.19 -3.48
CA LEU A 361 3.98 -11.47 -3.23
C LEU A 361 3.49 -10.98 -1.84
N LEU A 362 4.35 -10.35 -1.03
CA LEU A 362 3.95 -9.87 0.30
C LEU A 362 2.71 -8.98 0.30
N PRO A 363 2.51 -8.05 -0.68
CA PRO A 363 1.27 -7.30 -0.78
C PRO A 363 0.04 -8.20 -0.94
N CYS A 364 0.15 -9.28 -1.73
CA CYS A 364 -0.93 -10.24 -1.94
C CYS A 364 -1.24 -11.04 -0.66
N TYR A 365 -0.23 -11.50 0.08
CA TYR A 365 -0.43 -12.14 1.38
C TYR A 365 -1.13 -11.22 2.38
N GLY A 366 -0.70 -9.96 2.45
CA GLY A 366 -1.37 -8.95 3.27
C GLY A 366 -2.80 -8.69 2.81
N GLY A 367 -3.04 -8.65 1.50
CA GLY A 367 -4.37 -8.48 0.91
C GLY A 367 -5.34 -9.61 1.29
N VAL A 368 -4.88 -10.87 1.28
CA VAL A 368 -5.70 -11.99 1.79
C VAL A 368 -6.06 -11.76 3.26
N LYS A 369 -5.09 -11.37 4.09
CA LYS A 369 -5.31 -11.11 5.51
C LYS A 369 -6.31 -9.96 5.74
N VAL A 370 -6.26 -8.89 4.93
CA VAL A 370 -7.27 -7.83 4.93
C VAL A 370 -8.67 -8.37 4.60
N LEU A 371 -8.77 -9.30 3.65
CA LEU A 371 -10.06 -9.85 3.20
C LEU A 371 -10.65 -10.89 4.16
N THR A 372 -9.82 -11.64 4.87
CA THR A 372 -10.24 -12.73 5.77
C THR A 372 -10.41 -12.28 7.21
N GLU A 373 -9.49 -11.47 7.72
CA GLU A 373 -9.50 -11.03 9.11
C GLU A 373 -10.06 -9.60 9.25
N GLY A 374 -9.67 -8.69 8.33
CA GLY A 374 -10.03 -7.28 8.36
C GLY A 374 -9.61 -6.56 9.64
N PHE A 375 -9.82 -5.25 9.69
CA PHE A 375 -9.76 -4.51 10.95
C PHE A 375 -11.18 -4.18 11.41
N ALA A 376 -11.47 -4.43 12.69
CA ALA A 376 -12.76 -4.09 13.31
C ALA A 376 -13.10 -2.59 13.19
N SER A 377 -12.08 -1.75 13.03
CA SER A 377 -12.19 -0.30 12.81
C SER A 377 -12.54 0.08 11.37
N GLU A 378 -12.47 -0.84 10.40
CA GLU A 378 -12.83 -0.55 9.00
C GLU A 378 -14.36 -0.44 8.88
N ALA A 379 -14.87 0.77 8.63
CA ALA A 379 -16.28 1.09 8.69
C ALA A 379 -17.11 0.38 7.60
N ILE A 380 -16.51 0.02 6.48
CA ILE A 380 -17.18 -0.70 5.38
C ILE A 380 -17.58 -2.12 5.82
N ALA A 381 -16.82 -2.74 6.74
CA ALA A 381 -17.14 -4.05 7.27
C ALA A 381 -18.42 -4.06 8.14
N ILE A 382 -18.76 -2.92 8.75
CA ILE A 382 -19.95 -2.81 9.63
C ILE A 382 -21.26 -2.66 8.83
N SER A 383 -21.20 -2.12 7.61
CA SER A 383 -22.40 -1.86 6.78
C SER A 383 -22.89 -3.07 5.98
N ASN A 384 -22.09 -4.13 5.86
CA ASN A 384 -22.41 -5.27 4.99
C ASN A 384 -23.09 -6.48 5.67
N SER A 385 -23.33 -6.45 6.98
CA SER A 385 -23.97 -7.54 7.69
C SER A 385 -25.51 -7.65 7.51
N GLU A 386 -26.14 -6.69 6.80
CA GLU A 386 -27.60 -6.66 6.63
C GLU A 386 -28.12 -6.77 5.18
N GLN A 387 -27.27 -6.93 4.16
CA GLN A 387 -27.74 -7.07 2.78
C GLN A 387 -27.10 -8.23 2.01
N THR A 388 -27.56 -9.44 2.32
CA THR A 388 -27.48 -10.57 1.39
C THR A 388 -28.59 -10.45 0.36
N SER A 389 -28.39 -9.73 -0.71
CA SER A 389 -29.18 -9.86 -1.94
C SER A 389 -28.28 -9.71 -3.17
N LYS A 390 -28.37 -10.71 -4.04
CA LYS A 390 -27.68 -10.83 -5.33
C LYS A 390 -27.93 -9.60 -6.20
N LYS A 391 -27.03 -8.63 -6.20
CA LYS A 391 -26.93 -7.59 -7.20
C LYS A 391 -25.46 -7.42 -7.58
N GLY A 392 -25.19 -7.29 -8.88
CA GLY A 392 -23.83 -7.22 -9.44
C GLY A 392 -22.94 -6.16 -8.78
N ILE A 393 -21.66 -6.40 -8.79
CA ILE A 393 -20.65 -5.67 -8.00
C ILE A 393 -20.51 -4.22 -8.45
N PHE A 394 -20.77 -3.88 -9.72
CA PHE A 394 -20.90 -2.49 -10.16
C PHE A 394 -21.99 -1.74 -9.36
N THR A 395 -23.09 -2.39 -9.06
CA THR A 395 -24.15 -1.86 -8.18
C THR A 395 -23.65 -1.72 -6.73
N ARG A 396 -22.73 -2.53 -6.24
CA ARG A 396 -22.16 -2.43 -4.87
C ARG A 396 -21.09 -1.33 -4.76
N ILE A 397 -20.21 -1.21 -5.76
CA ILE A 397 -19.24 -0.10 -5.81
C ILE A 397 -19.96 1.23 -5.97
N PHE A 398 -21.06 1.29 -6.75
CA PHE A 398 -21.82 2.50 -7.01
C PHE A 398 -22.98 2.76 -6.05
N ASN A 399 -23.58 1.73 -5.40
CA ASN A 399 -24.58 1.93 -4.33
C ASN A 399 -23.97 2.31 -2.97
N VAL A 400 -22.68 2.25 -2.84
CA VAL A 400 -21.94 2.96 -1.78
C VAL A 400 -21.89 4.47 -2.10
N PHE A 401 -22.33 4.88 -3.31
CA PHE A 401 -22.26 6.24 -3.84
C PHE A 401 -23.63 6.89 -4.13
N ASN A 402 -24.75 6.21 -3.85
CA ASN A 402 -26.10 6.81 -3.86
C ASN A 402 -26.66 6.98 -2.45
#